data_626d36fbc9c6b8c035738263dde21a6c
#
_entry.id   626d36fbc9c6b8c035738263dde21a6c
#
_cell.length_a   1.000
_cell.length_b   1.000
_cell.length_c   1.000
_cell.angle_alpha   90.00
_cell.angle_beta   90.00
_cell.angle_gamma   90.00
#
_symmetry.space_group_name_H-M   'P 1'
#
loop_
_entity.id
_entity.type
_entity.pdbx_description
1 polymer ?
#
loop_
_entity_poly.entity_id
_entity_poly.type
_entity_poly.pdbx_seq_one_letter_code
_entity_poly.pdbx_strand_id
1 'polypeptide(L)'
;ANLLKNPGRVLFDSLSRPEFGPVEEWFKSGRKVQTEVAGKRVLVEGLVELGPSFGADGNLITSTETYLKLFPANPKGSIEIGLVKLMANSDSKKVSQILNKSLPNDVRVLTKDEFIEFEKNYWKTSTAIGFIFSLGAFMGFIVGCVVVYQILYSDVTDHLPEYATLLAMGYRLKSLFFVVAREGFLLALFGYLPAYVSGQILYAVIRNSTKLPIIMDSNKSITIFLLILVMCMGSAGIAMRKLVDADPAEIF
;
A
#
# COMPACT_ATOMS: atom_id res chain seq x y z
N ALA A 1 31.33 -11.44 6.24
CA ALA A 1 32.36 -10.44 5.86
C ALA A 1 33.57 -11.06 5.15
N ASN A 2 34.04 -12.25 5.54
CA ASN A 2 35.24 -12.86 4.95
C ASN A 2 35.04 -13.33 3.49
N LEU A 3 33.83 -13.68 3.10
CA LEU A 3 33.51 -14.18 1.73
C LEU A 3 33.69 -13.11 0.64
N LEU A 4 33.56 -11.85 0.99
CA LEU A 4 33.62 -10.71 0.07
C LEU A 4 35.00 -10.03 0.00
N LYS A 5 36.03 -10.55 0.67
CA LYS A 5 37.38 -9.95 0.66
C LYS A 5 38.03 -9.96 -0.71
N ASN A 6 37.75 -10.96 -1.54
CA ASN A 6 38.29 -11.02 -2.89
C ASN A 6 37.39 -10.23 -3.86
N PRO A 7 37.97 -9.43 -4.74
CA PRO A 7 37.20 -8.67 -5.73
C PRO A 7 36.46 -9.57 -6.69
N GLY A 8 35.29 -9.09 -7.15
CA GLY A 8 34.42 -9.81 -8.08
C GLY A 8 33.53 -10.87 -7.43
N ARG A 9 33.42 -10.87 -6.07
CA ARG A 9 32.55 -11.78 -5.34
C ARG A 9 31.31 -11.06 -4.80
N VAL A 10 30.18 -11.77 -4.84
CA VAL A 10 28.88 -11.23 -4.40
C VAL A 10 28.12 -12.26 -3.55
N LEU A 11 27.27 -11.79 -2.66
CA LEU A 11 26.20 -12.58 -2.07
C LEU A 11 24.92 -12.28 -2.84
N PHE A 12 24.20 -13.34 -3.19
CA PHE A 12 22.96 -13.25 -3.94
C PHE A 12 21.76 -13.38 -3.02
N ASP A 13 20.71 -12.58 -3.27
CA ASP A 13 19.46 -12.64 -2.51
C ASP A 13 18.60 -13.79 -3.01
N SER A 14 18.45 -14.84 -2.17
CA SER A 14 17.66 -16.04 -2.48
C SER A 14 16.17 -15.77 -2.68
N LEU A 15 15.66 -14.63 -2.14
CA LEU A 15 14.29 -14.18 -2.33
C LEU A 15 14.10 -13.31 -3.58
N SER A 16 15.15 -13.11 -4.41
CA SER A 16 15.04 -12.42 -5.69
C SER A 16 13.99 -13.03 -6.58
N ARG A 17 13.47 -12.26 -7.53
CA ARG A 17 12.47 -12.75 -8.48
C ARG A 17 13.00 -13.88 -9.34
N PRO A 18 12.12 -14.80 -9.83
CA PRO A 18 12.52 -15.99 -10.59
C PRO A 18 13.23 -15.69 -11.92
N GLU A 19 13.12 -14.48 -12.45
CA GLU A 19 13.74 -14.03 -13.71
C GLU A 19 15.28 -14.13 -13.69
N PHE A 20 15.88 -14.11 -12.50
CA PHE A 20 17.34 -14.31 -12.35
C PHE A 20 17.77 -15.78 -12.46
N GLY A 21 16.81 -16.69 -12.62
CA GLY A 21 17.06 -18.13 -12.69
C GLY A 21 17.21 -18.81 -11.33
N PRO A 22 17.39 -20.13 -11.31
CA PRO A 22 17.43 -20.92 -10.08
C PRO A 22 18.81 -20.86 -9.40
N VAL A 23 19.30 -19.65 -9.13
CA VAL A 23 20.62 -19.39 -8.53
C VAL A 23 20.79 -20.09 -7.20
N GLU A 24 19.74 -20.08 -6.37
CA GLU A 24 19.73 -20.74 -5.06
C GLU A 24 19.94 -22.24 -5.18
N GLU A 25 19.23 -22.92 -6.09
CA GLU A 25 19.33 -24.36 -6.33
C GLU A 25 20.73 -24.73 -6.84
N TRP A 26 21.25 -23.95 -7.79
CA TRP A 26 22.59 -24.17 -8.33
C TRP A 26 23.67 -24.01 -7.25
N PHE A 27 23.54 -22.99 -6.41
CA PHE A 27 24.47 -22.75 -5.32
C PHE A 27 24.41 -23.88 -4.28
N LYS A 28 23.21 -24.31 -3.86
CA LYS A 28 23.02 -25.41 -2.90
C LYS A 28 23.50 -26.75 -3.45
N SER A 29 23.48 -26.98 -4.75
CA SER A 29 24.05 -28.18 -5.39
C SER A 29 25.58 -28.17 -5.51
N GLY A 30 26.24 -27.16 -4.96
CA GLY A 30 27.72 -27.04 -5.00
C GLY A 30 28.26 -26.53 -6.34
N ARG A 31 27.40 -26.09 -7.26
CA ARG A 31 27.81 -25.52 -8.54
C ARG A 31 28.39 -24.12 -8.31
N LYS A 32 29.51 -23.81 -8.95
CA LYS A 32 30.03 -22.44 -9.00
C LYS A 32 29.11 -21.58 -9.88
N VAL A 33 28.36 -20.68 -9.26
CA VAL A 33 27.44 -19.78 -9.97
C VAL A 33 28.18 -18.50 -10.33
N GLN A 34 28.29 -18.23 -11.63
CA GLN A 34 28.77 -16.96 -12.16
C GLN A 34 27.64 -16.25 -12.86
N THR A 35 27.56 -14.95 -12.66
CA THR A 35 26.61 -14.08 -13.35
C THR A 35 27.31 -12.83 -13.85
N GLU A 36 26.59 -12.01 -14.59
CA GLU A 36 27.09 -10.75 -15.11
C GLU A 36 26.33 -9.57 -14.52
N VAL A 37 27.07 -8.57 -14.06
CA VAL A 37 26.53 -7.33 -13.51
C VAL A 37 27.24 -6.15 -14.17
N ALA A 38 26.51 -5.25 -14.77
CA ALA A 38 27.04 -4.10 -15.50
C ALA A 38 28.14 -4.48 -16.53
N GLY A 39 27.94 -5.58 -17.28
CA GLY A 39 28.90 -6.04 -18.28
C GLY A 39 30.13 -6.75 -17.69
N LYS A 40 30.19 -7.02 -16.39
CA LYS A 40 31.34 -7.65 -15.72
C LYS A 40 30.92 -8.92 -15.00
N ARG A 41 31.76 -9.95 -15.10
CA ARG A 41 31.51 -11.23 -14.44
C ARG A 41 31.76 -11.15 -12.94
N VAL A 42 30.83 -11.68 -12.16
CA VAL A 42 30.91 -11.83 -10.72
C VAL A 42 30.61 -13.27 -10.30
N LEU A 43 31.19 -13.69 -9.18
CA LEU A 43 31.03 -15.02 -8.61
C LEU A 43 30.13 -14.94 -7.37
N VAL A 44 29.10 -15.77 -7.34
CA VAL A 44 28.23 -15.89 -6.15
C VAL A 44 28.95 -16.77 -5.13
N GLU A 45 29.27 -16.19 -3.96
CA GLU A 45 29.98 -16.87 -2.86
C GLU A 45 29.06 -17.22 -1.70
N GLY A 46 27.82 -16.76 -1.70
CA GLY A 46 26.86 -17.07 -0.65
C GLY A 46 25.47 -16.51 -0.96
N LEU A 47 24.52 -16.89 -0.12
CA LEU A 47 23.13 -16.46 -0.21
C LEU A 47 22.79 -15.55 0.99
N VAL A 48 21.89 -14.62 0.76
CA VAL A 48 21.25 -13.75 1.75
C VAL A 48 19.76 -13.72 1.51
N GLU A 49 18.98 -13.33 2.49
CA GLU A 49 17.52 -13.21 2.39
C GLU A 49 17.12 -11.76 2.69
N LEU A 50 16.91 -10.97 1.65
CA LEU A 50 16.44 -9.58 1.74
C LEU A 50 15.05 -9.43 1.12
N GLY A 51 14.83 -10.04 -0.03
CA GLY A 51 13.61 -9.97 -0.81
C GLY A 51 13.54 -8.78 -1.76
N PRO A 52 12.70 -8.88 -2.80
CA PRO A 52 12.48 -7.81 -3.76
C PRO A 52 11.74 -6.62 -3.12
N SER A 53 11.86 -5.47 -3.77
CA SER A 53 11.15 -4.25 -3.40
C SER A 53 10.41 -3.68 -4.61
N PHE A 54 9.75 -2.54 -4.43
CA PHE A 54 9.10 -1.82 -5.55
C PHE A 54 10.11 -1.31 -6.60
N GLY A 55 11.34 -1.05 -6.18
CA GLY A 55 12.40 -0.51 -7.03
C GLY A 55 13.48 -1.51 -7.42
N ALA A 56 13.43 -2.76 -6.92
CA ALA A 56 14.45 -3.75 -7.18
C ALA A 56 13.87 -5.17 -7.20
N ASP A 57 14.15 -5.91 -8.25
CA ASP A 57 13.70 -7.29 -8.44
C ASP A 57 14.54 -8.31 -7.66
N GLY A 58 15.69 -7.89 -7.15
CA GLY A 58 16.60 -8.66 -6.33
C GLY A 58 17.75 -7.83 -5.83
N ASN A 59 18.54 -8.40 -4.92
CA ASN A 59 19.63 -7.68 -4.27
C ASN A 59 20.94 -8.46 -4.40
N LEU A 60 22.02 -7.72 -4.52
CA LEU A 60 23.39 -8.25 -4.45
C LEU A 60 24.15 -7.47 -3.37
N ILE A 61 24.82 -8.20 -2.49
CA ILE A 61 25.75 -7.62 -1.52
C ILE A 61 27.17 -7.89 -1.99
N THR A 62 27.98 -6.87 -2.03
CA THR A 62 29.38 -6.99 -2.42
C THR A 62 30.29 -6.05 -1.59
N SER A 63 31.60 -6.17 -1.78
CA SER A 63 32.54 -5.22 -1.18
C SER A 63 32.55 -3.90 -1.93
N THR A 64 32.92 -2.82 -1.23
CA THR A 64 33.09 -1.49 -1.84
C THR A 64 34.04 -1.52 -3.04
N GLU A 65 35.12 -2.32 -2.96
CA GLU A 65 36.08 -2.46 -4.05
C GLU A 65 35.43 -3.09 -5.29
N THR A 66 34.63 -4.16 -5.11
CA THR A 66 33.89 -4.77 -6.20
C THR A 66 32.85 -3.82 -6.78
N TYR A 67 32.11 -3.12 -5.92
CA TYR A 67 31.12 -2.13 -6.35
C TYR A 67 31.71 -1.04 -7.22
N LEU A 68 32.82 -0.45 -6.82
CA LEU A 68 33.51 0.56 -7.61
C LEU A 68 34.11 0.03 -8.92
N LYS A 69 34.48 -1.27 -8.96
CA LYS A 69 34.86 -1.92 -10.22
C LYS A 69 33.68 -2.14 -11.15
N LEU A 70 32.52 -2.48 -10.61
CA LEU A 70 31.28 -2.64 -11.39
C LEU A 70 30.78 -1.32 -11.92
N PHE A 71 30.76 -0.29 -11.08
CA PHE A 71 30.24 1.04 -11.36
C PHE A 71 31.33 2.13 -11.22
N PRO A 72 32.25 2.23 -12.18
CA PRO A 72 33.40 3.15 -12.06
C PRO A 72 33.03 4.63 -12.14
N ALA A 73 31.80 4.95 -12.58
CA ALA A 73 31.31 6.33 -12.61
C ALA A 73 30.95 6.88 -11.21
N ASN A 74 30.78 5.99 -10.23
CA ASN A 74 30.46 6.42 -8.88
C ASN A 74 31.69 6.97 -8.16
N PRO A 75 31.57 8.13 -7.48
CA PRO A 75 32.69 8.73 -6.77
C PRO A 75 33.22 7.81 -5.67
N LYS A 76 34.55 7.70 -5.58
CA LYS A 76 35.19 6.98 -4.47
C LYS A 76 34.90 7.70 -3.15
N GLY A 77 34.40 6.96 -2.17
CA GLY A 77 34.13 7.50 -0.83
C GLY A 77 32.74 8.12 -0.65
N SER A 78 31.90 8.16 -1.69
CA SER A 78 30.49 8.51 -1.52
C SER A 78 29.71 7.34 -0.92
N ILE A 79 28.80 7.66 -0.01
CA ILE A 79 27.87 6.71 0.63
C ILE A 79 26.47 7.27 0.40
N GLU A 80 25.60 6.49 -0.23
CA GLU A 80 24.21 6.90 -0.43
C GLU A 80 23.39 6.74 0.86
N ILE A 81 23.55 5.62 1.56
CA ILE A 81 22.86 5.33 2.81
C ILE A 81 23.85 4.75 3.82
N GLY A 82 23.95 5.39 4.97
CA GLY A 82 24.72 4.91 6.11
C GLY A 82 23.81 4.38 7.21
N LEU A 83 24.12 3.21 7.75
CA LEU A 83 23.39 2.61 8.88
C LEU A 83 24.19 2.78 10.18
N VAL A 84 23.59 3.44 11.17
CA VAL A 84 24.15 3.61 12.49
C VAL A 84 23.40 2.72 13.47
N LYS A 85 24.09 1.72 14.04
CA LYS A 85 23.55 0.88 15.08
C LYS A 85 23.78 1.54 16.44
N LEU A 86 22.70 1.82 17.15
CA LEU A 86 22.77 2.39 18.49
C LEU A 86 22.99 1.33 19.55
N MET A 87 23.55 1.73 20.69
CA MET A 87 23.60 0.89 21.88
C MET A 87 22.22 0.66 22.45
N ALA A 88 22.04 -0.45 23.16
CA ALA A 88 20.80 -0.74 23.87
C ALA A 88 20.41 0.45 24.78
N ASN A 89 19.12 0.76 24.82
CA ASN A 89 18.53 1.87 25.60
C ASN A 89 18.88 3.31 25.13
N SER A 90 19.48 3.48 23.96
CA SER A 90 19.69 4.81 23.37
C SER A 90 18.40 5.34 22.78
N ASP A 91 18.11 6.62 23.02
CA ASP A 91 16.98 7.33 22.39
C ASP A 91 17.35 7.70 20.94
N SER A 92 16.77 6.98 19.98
CA SER A 92 17.06 7.17 18.56
C SER A 92 16.73 8.60 18.05
N LYS A 93 15.68 9.24 18.59
CA LYS A 93 15.29 10.60 18.21
C LYS A 93 16.32 11.63 18.69
N LYS A 94 16.78 11.51 19.94
CA LYS A 94 17.81 12.42 20.47
C LYS A 94 19.13 12.26 19.72
N VAL A 95 19.55 11.02 19.43
CA VAL A 95 20.79 10.78 18.67
C VAL A 95 20.66 11.32 17.25
N SER A 96 19.54 11.11 16.57
CA SER A 96 19.29 11.69 15.25
C SER A 96 19.39 13.21 15.24
N GLN A 97 18.80 13.90 16.24
CA GLN A 97 18.88 15.36 16.37
C GLN A 97 20.30 15.87 16.61
N ILE A 98 21.10 15.18 17.43
CA ILE A 98 22.49 15.53 17.70
C ILE A 98 23.32 15.37 16.42
N LEU A 99 23.18 14.23 15.73
CA LEU A 99 23.90 13.96 14.51
C LEU A 99 23.56 14.93 13.38
N ASN A 100 22.27 15.28 13.20
CA ASN A 100 21.85 16.29 12.22
C ASN A 100 22.45 17.70 12.48
N LYS A 101 22.80 18.01 13.74
CA LYS A 101 23.47 19.29 14.08
C LYS A 101 24.97 19.26 13.88
N SER A 102 25.58 18.07 13.91
CA SER A 102 27.04 17.92 13.86
C SER A 102 27.56 17.52 12.48
N LEU A 103 26.71 17.00 11.62
CA LEU A 103 27.05 16.58 10.25
C LEU A 103 26.83 17.71 9.26
N PRO A 104 27.49 17.67 8.09
CA PRO A 104 27.25 18.63 7.00
C PRO A 104 25.79 18.64 6.53
N ASN A 105 25.36 19.76 5.93
CA ASN A 105 23.97 19.96 5.50
C ASN A 105 23.52 19.08 4.33
N ASP A 106 24.43 18.39 3.66
CA ASP A 106 24.17 17.42 2.60
C ASP A 106 23.83 16.01 3.16
N VAL A 107 23.94 15.82 4.47
CA VAL A 107 23.59 14.56 5.16
C VAL A 107 22.33 14.75 5.99
N ARG A 108 21.38 13.84 5.84
CA ARG A 108 20.16 13.77 6.67
C ARG A 108 20.18 12.51 7.51
N VAL A 109 20.08 12.67 8.83
CA VAL A 109 19.97 11.55 9.75
C VAL A 109 18.51 11.36 10.16
N LEU A 110 17.99 10.20 9.86
CA LEU A 110 16.61 9.83 10.15
C LEU A 110 16.60 8.62 11.08
N THR A 111 15.63 8.55 11.98
CA THR A 111 15.31 7.30 12.64
C THR A 111 14.70 6.33 11.65
N LYS A 112 14.63 5.04 11.99
CA LYS A 112 14.02 4.02 11.12
C LYS A 112 12.59 4.38 10.73
N ASP A 113 11.79 4.86 11.69
CA ASP A 113 10.38 5.20 11.45
C ASP A 113 10.25 6.44 10.56
N GLU A 114 11.09 7.47 10.80
CA GLU A 114 11.16 8.66 9.94
C GLU A 114 11.60 8.32 8.53
N PHE A 115 12.56 7.40 8.37
CA PHE A 115 13.00 6.94 7.05
C PHE A 115 11.89 6.18 6.32
N ILE A 116 11.15 5.30 7.00
CA ILE A 116 9.99 4.60 6.43
C ILE A 116 8.92 5.60 5.97
N GLU A 117 8.62 6.62 6.76
CA GLU A 117 7.64 7.65 6.37
C GLU A 117 8.15 8.52 5.23
N PHE A 118 9.44 8.84 5.20
CA PHE A 118 10.06 9.58 4.10
C PHE A 118 9.94 8.80 2.77
N GLU A 119 10.28 7.52 2.78
CA GLU A 119 10.16 6.63 1.62
C GLU A 119 8.71 6.47 1.15
N LYS A 120 7.77 6.22 2.07
CA LYS A 120 6.35 6.15 1.74
C LYS A 120 5.83 7.43 1.10
N ASN A 121 6.21 8.57 1.64
CA ASN A 121 5.79 9.86 1.11
C ASN A 121 6.40 10.13 -0.27
N TYR A 122 7.67 9.77 -0.47
CA TYR A 122 8.33 9.85 -1.77
C TYR A 122 7.57 9.04 -2.83
N TRP A 123 7.30 7.77 -2.55
CA TRP A 123 6.57 6.90 -3.48
C TRP A 123 5.14 7.38 -3.75
N LYS A 124 4.49 7.99 -2.75
CA LYS A 124 3.13 8.51 -2.87
C LYS A 124 3.06 9.80 -3.69
N THR A 125 4.01 10.72 -3.51
CA THR A 125 3.91 12.08 -4.04
C THR A 125 4.81 12.35 -5.24
N SER A 126 5.96 11.68 -5.31
CA SER A 126 7.01 11.97 -6.29
C SER A 126 7.07 10.97 -7.43
N THR A 127 6.21 9.94 -7.42
CA THR A 127 6.20 8.91 -8.47
C THR A 127 4.85 8.82 -9.17
N ALA A 128 4.87 8.45 -10.46
CA ALA A 128 3.65 8.15 -11.22
C ALA A 128 2.82 7.02 -10.59
N ILE A 129 3.46 6.10 -9.88
CA ILE A 129 2.82 4.97 -9.18
C ILE A 129 1.84 5.48 -8.13
N GLY A 130 2.27 6.42 -7.27
CA GLY A 130 1.41 7.02 -6.25
C GLY A 130 0.20 7.72 -6.84
N PHE A 131 0.38 8.46 -7.93
CA PHE A 131 -0.70 9.11 -8.65
C PHE A 131 -1.71 8.10 -9.22
N ILE A 132 -1.24 7.05 -9.91
CA ILE A 132 -2.08 6.02 -10.53
C ILE A 132 -2.94 5.31 -9.47
N PHE A 133 -2.35 4.89 -8.35
CA PHE A 133 -3.10 4.23 -7.28
C PHE A 133 -4.10 5.18 -6.59
N SER A 134 -3.73 6.44 -6.38
CA SER A 134 -4.64 7.44 -5.80
C SER A 134 -5.81 7.74 -6.73
N LEU A 135 -5.56 7.87 -8.03
CA LEU A 135 -6.60 8.07 -9.04
C LEU A 135 -7.53 6.86 -9.11
N GLY A 136 -6.98 5.64 -9.14
CA GLY A 136 -7.76 4.41 -9.14
C GLY A 136 -8.66 4.28 -7.90
N ALA A 137 -8.15 4.59 -6.71
CA ALA A 137 -8.93 4.58 -5.47
C ALA A 137 -10.05 5.65 -5.50
N PHE A 138 -9.76 6.84 -5.99
CA PHE A 138 -10.72 7.93 -6.13
C PHE A 138 -11.84 7.57 -7.12
N MET A 139 -11.48 7.04 -8.29
CA MET A 139 -12.47 6.60 -9.29
C MET A 139 -13.33 5.46 -8.77
N GLY A 140 -12.72 4.48 -8.08
CA GLY A 140 -13.46 3.40 -7.44
C GLY A 140 -14.45 3.90 -6.39
N PHE A 141 -14.07 4.90 -5.60
CA PHE A 141 -14.94 5.53 -4.63
C PHE A 141 -16.13 6.25 -5.30
N ILE A 142 -15.91 7.01 -6.38
CA ILE A 142 -16.97 7.68 -7.14
C ILE A 142 -17.95 6.65 -7.72
N VAL A 143 -17.44 5.62 -8.40
CA VAL A 143 -18.27 4.56 -8.98
C VAL A 143 -19.09 3.87 -7.88
N GLY A 144 -18.47 3.58 -6.75
CA GLY A 144 -19.17 3.03 -5.58
C GLY A 144 -20.29 3.94 -5.08
N CYS A 145 -20.05 5.24 -4.95
CA CYS A 145 -21.10 6.23 -4.59
C CYS A 145 -22.27 6.21 -5.57
N VAL A 146 -21.98 6.19 -6.87
CA VAL A 146 -23.03 6.19 -7.93
C VAL A 146 -23.86 4.92 -7.86
N VAL A 147 -23.22 3.76 -7.75
CA VAL A 147 -23.93 2.46 -7.68
C VAL A 147 -24.80 2.38 -6.42
N VAL A 148 -24.27 2.71 -5.26
CA VAL A 148 -25.04 2.71 -4.00
C VAL A 148 -26.17 3.72 -4.06
N TYR A 149 -25.93 4.92 -4.58
CA TYR A 149 -26.97 5.91 -4.79
C TYR A 149 -28.08 5.36 -5.68
N GLN A 150 -27.74 4.71 -6.81
CA GLN A 150 -28.72 4.16 -7.74
C GLN A 150 -29.58 3.06 -7.09
N ILE A 151 -28.98 2.18 -6.28
CA ILE A 151 -29.70 1.14 -5.55
C ILE A 151 -30.70 1.78 -4.56
N LEU A 152 -30.22 2.68 -3.71
CA LEU A 152 -31.06 3.33 -2.70
C LEU A 152 -32.12 4.25 -3.33
N TYR A 153 -31.79 4.91 -4.43
CA TYR A 153 -32.76 5.73 -5.19
C TYR A 153 -33.88 4.87 -5.79
N SER A 154 -33.54 3.71 -6.36
CA SER A 154 -34.55 2.77 -6.88
C SER A 154 -35.46 2.28 -5.76
N ASP A 155 -34.87 1.87 -4.64
CA ASP A 155 -35.62 1.39 -3.48
C ASP A 155 -36.57 2.45 -2.92
N VAL A 156 -36.08 3.68 -2.72
CA VAL A 156 -36.93 4.81 -2.29
C VAL A 156 -38.06 5.09 -3.29
N THR A 157 -37.78 4.96 -4.60
CA THR A 157 -38.77 5.20 -5.64
C THR A 157 -39.84 4.11 -5.68
N ASP A 158 -39.46 2.86 -5.53
CA ASP A 158 -40.36 1.71 -5.53
C ASP A 158 -41.30 1.71 -4.31
N HIS A 159 -40.85 2.24 -3.17
CA HIS A 159 -41.62 2.37 -1.93
C HIS A 159 -42.19 3.78 -1.70
N LEU A 160 -42.18 4.64 -2.72
CA LEU A 160 -42.65 6.03 -2.61
C LEU A 160 -44.11 6.17 -2.16
N PRO A 161 -45.08 5.35 -2.62
CA PRO A 161 -46.47 5.41 -2.14
C PRO A 161 -46.59 5.09 -0.64
N GLU A 162 -45.81 4.14 -0.17
CA GLU A 162 -45.78 3.74 1.26
C GLU A 162 -45.23 4.89 2.13
N TYR A 163 -44.13 5.51 1.70
CA TYR A 163 -43.56 6.67 2.38
C TYR A 163 -44.49 7.88 2.37
N ALA A 164 -45.19 8.13 1.26
CA ALA A 164 -46.22 9.19 1.16
C ALA A 164 -47.36 8.94 2.15
N THR A 165 -47.86 7.70 2.25
CA THR A 165 -48.89 7.33 3.20
C THR A 165 -48.43 7.58 4.66
N LEU A 166 -47.19 7.22 4.99
CA LEU A 166 -46.62 7.47 6.32
C LEU A 166 -46.52 8.97 6.62
N LEU A 167 -46.16 9.81 5.62
CA LEU A 167 -46.13 11.26 5.75
C LEU A 167 -47.52 11.84 5.99
N ALA A 168 -48.54 11.35 5.24
CA ALA A 168 -49.92 11.74 5.42
C ALA A 168 -50.48 11.38 6.80
N MET A 169 -50.02 10.30 7.40
CA MET A 169 -50.31 9.88 8.80
C MET A 169 -49.59 10.74 9.84
N GLY A 170 -48.74 11.69 9.44
CA GLY A 170 -48.03 12.61 10.34
C GLY A 170 -46.63 12.15 10.78
N TYR A 171 -46.06 11.12 10.16
CA TYR A 171 -44.65 10.78 10.38
C TYR A 171 -43.75 11.89 9.88
N ARG A 172 -42.63 12.12 10.60
CA ARG A 172 -41.66 13.14 10.23
C ARG A 172 -40.70 12.60 9.17
N LEU A 173 -40.29 13.42 8.20
CA LEU A 173 -39.25 13.10 7.21
C LEU A 173 -37.98 12.54 7.84
N LYS A 174 -37.59 13.01 9.04
CA LYS A 174 -36.45 12.46 9.79
C LYS A 174 -36.60 10.97 10.10
N SER A 175 -37.81 10.49 10.40
CA SER A 175 -38.05 9.08 10.69
C SER A 175 -37.85 8.21 9.45
N LEU A 176 -38.31 8.69 8.31
CA LEU A 176 -38.11 8.00 7.01
C LEU A 176 -36.64 8.02 6.57
N PHE A 177 -35.95 9.14 6.82
CA PHE A 177 -34.51 9.20 6.62
C PHE A 177 -33.76 8.10 7.40
N PHE A 178 -34.13 7.86 8.66
CA PHE A 178 -33.52 6.80 9.45
C PHE A 178 -33.78 5.38 8.89
N VAL A 179 -34.89 5.17 8.20
CA VAL A 179 -35.17 3.88 7.55
C VAL A 179 -34.17 3.67 6.40
N VAL A 180 -34.05 4.63 5.48
CA VAL A 180 -33.12 4.54 4.34
C VAL A 180 -31.65 4.56 4.81
N ALA A 181 -31.35 5.32 5.85
CA ALA A 181 -29.99 5.32 6.46
C ALA A 181 -29.63 3.95 7.07
N ARG A 182 -30.61 3.28 7.73
CA ARG A 182 -30.42 1.92 8.23
C ARG A 182 -30.16 0.92 7.11
N GLU A 183 -30.85 1.06 5.99
CA GLU A 183 -30.61 0.25 4.81
C GLU A 183 -29.21 0.50 4.24
N GLY A 184 -28.80 1.76 4.05
CA GLY A 184 -27.42 2.11 3.67
C GLY A 184 -26.36 1.54 4.63
N PHE A 185 -26.65 1.54 5.93
CA PHE A 185 -25.77 0.91 6.92
C PHE A 185 -25.67 -0.62 6.74
N LEU A 186 -26.80 -1.29 6.51
CA LEU A 186 -26.82 -2.73 6.24
C LEU A 186 -26.08 -3.07 4.95
N LEU A 187 -26.27 -2.30 3.88
CA LEU A 187 -25.50 -2.44 2.64
C LEU A 187 -24.00 -2.29 2.89
N ALA A 188 -23.58 -1.30 3.68
CA ALA A 188 -22.17 -1.13 4.06
C ALA A 188 -21.63 -2.35 4.80
N LEU A 189 -22.37 -2.86 5.78
CA LEU A 189 -21.96 -4.00 6.61
C LEU A 189 -21.87 -5.30 5.81
N PHE A 190 -22.93 -5.65 5.08
CA PHE A 190 -22.98 -6.88 4.28
C PHE A 190 -22.09 -6.81 3.04
N GLY A 191 -21.92 -5.64 2.44
CA GLY A 191 -20.98 -5.45 1.33
C GLY A 191 -19.52 -5.52 1.75
N TYR A 192 -19.20 -5.03 2.95
CA TYR A 192 -17.82 -5.05 3.47
C TYR A 192 -17.30 -6.47 3.71
N LEU A 193 -18.11 -7.40 4.21
CA LEU A 193 -17.68 -8.76 4.51
C LEU A 193 -17.10 -9.49 3.29
N PRO A 194 -17.84 -9.64 2.17
CA PRO A 194 -17.28 -10.28 0.97
C PRO A 194 -16.14 -9.48 0.35
N ALA A 195 -16.17 -8.13 0.41
CA ALA A 195 -15.09 -7.29 -0.06
C ALA A 195 -13.80 -7.50 0.76
N TYR A 196 -13.90 -7.67 2.08
CA TYR A 196 -12.77 -7.98 2.93
C TYR A 196 -12.15 -9.34 2.59
N VAL A 197 -12.99 -10.37 2.45
CA VAL A 197 -12.53 -11.73 2.10
C VAL A 197 -11.85 -11.75 0.72
N SER A 198 -12.47 -11.16 -0.30
CA SER A 198 -11.89 -11.08 -1.64
C SER A 198 -10.61 -10.24 -1.65
N GLY A 199 -10.55 -9.18 -0.87
CA GLY A 199 -9.35 -8.39 -0.66
C GLY A 199 -8.20 -9.21 -0.07
N GLN A 200 -8.45 -10.01 0.98
CA GLN A 200 -7.43 -10.89 1.57
C GLN A 200 -6.91 -11.92 0.56
N ILE A 201 -7.79 -12.51 -0.23
CA ILE A 201 -7.40 -13.44 -1.30
C ILE A 201 -6.49 -12.74 -2.32
N LEU A 202 -6.88 -11.54 -2.77
CA LEU A 202 -6.10 -10.76 -3.71
C LEU A 202 -4.72 -10.38 -3.15
N TYR A 203 -4.65 -9.96 -1.88
CA TYR A 203 -3.36 -9.70 -1.21
C TYR A 203 -2.48 -10.95 -1.15
N ALA A 204 -3.06 -12.13 -0.88
CA ALA A 204 -2.32 -13.38 -0.88
C ALA A 204 -1.78 -13.75 -2.28
N VAL A 205 -2.59 -13.58 -3.33
CA VAL A 205 -2.16 -13.81 -4.72
C VAL A 205 -1.02 -12.87 -5.10
N ILE A 206 -1.17 -11.57 -4.85
CA ILE A 206 -0.15 -10.57 -5.16
C ILE A 206 1.15 -10.88 -4.40
N ARG A 207 1.07 -11.17 -3.09
CA ARG A 207 2.24 -11.52 -2.28
C ARG A 207 2.97 -12.74 -2.81
N ASN A 208 2.24 -13.78 -3.23
CA ASN A 208 2.86 -14.99 -3.76
C ASN A 208 3.51 -14.76 -5.13
N SER A 209 2.89 -13.94 -5.98
CA SER A 209 3.40 -13.63 -7.32
C SER A 209 4.56 -12.63 -7.31
N THR A 210 4.48 -11.60 -6.48
CA THR A 210 5.48 -10.51 -6.47
C THR A 210 6.57 -10.68 -5.42
N LYS A 211 6.38 -11.62 -4.47
CA LYS A 211 7.24 -11.80 -3.27
C LYS A 211 7.33 -10.56 -2.39
N LEU A 212 6.48 -9.55 -2.62
CA LEU A 212 6.42 -8.36 -1.78
C LEU A 212 5.67 -8.65 -0.47
N PRO A 213 6.12 -8.13 0.69
CA PRO A 213 5.46 -8.32 1.98
C PRO A 213 4.20 -7.44 2.11
N ILE A 214 3.23 -7.63 1.22
CA ILE A 214 1.98 -6.87 1.22
C ILE A 214 1.02 -7.53 2.20
N ILE A 215 0.60 -6.79 3.22
CA ILE A 215 -0.37 -7.23 4.23
C ILE A 215 -1.48 -6.19 4.40
N MET A 216 -2.68 -6.68 4.64
CA MET A 216 -3.81 -5.84 5.02
C MET A 216 -3.78 -5.65 6.54
N ASP A 217 -3.32 -4.49 6.97
CA ASP A 217 -3.27 -4.11 8.39
C ASP A 217 -4.67 -3.72 8.91
N SER A 218 -4.93 -3.93 10.20
CA SER A 218 -6.21 -3.60 10.84
C SER A 218 -6.60 -2.13 10.66
N ASN A 219 -5.62 -1.22 10.70
CA ASN A 219 -5.89 0.20 10.48
C ASN A 219 -6.40 0.48 9.05
N LYS A 220 -5.84 -0.18 8.04
CA LYS A 220 -6.31 -0.07 6.66
C LYS A 220 -7.71 -0.63 6.50
N SER A 221 -7.98 -1.79 7.13
CA SER A 221 -9.28 -2.44 7.14
C SER A 221 -10.36 -1.53 7.72
N ILE A 222 -10.12 -0.92 8.88
CA ILE A 222 -11.02 0.03 9.53
C ILE A 222 -11.22 1.27 8.65
N THR A 223 -10.16 1.81 8.07
CA THR A 223 -10.25 2.99 7.19
C THR A 223 -11.13 2.72 5.98
N ILE A 224 -10.99 1.55 5.34
CA ILE A 224 -11.81 1.14 4.21
C ILE A 224 -13.27 0.99 4.63
N PHE A 225 -13.55 0.35 5.77
CA PHE A 225 -14.90 0.23 6.31
C PHE A 225 -15.56 1.58 6.56
N LEU A 226 -14.83 2.52 7.16
CA LEU A 226 -15.33 3.87 7.40
C LEU A 226 -15.60 4.63 6.09
N LEU A 227 -14.75 4.47 5.07
CA LEU A 227 -14.99 5.05 3.75
C LEU A 227 -16.25 4.47 3.09
N ILE A 228 -16.47 3.16 3.16
CA ILE A 228 -17.67 2.51 2.66
C ILE A 228 -18.91 3.03 3.41
N LEU A 229 -18.82 3.15 4.73
CA LEU A 229 -19.91 3.69 5.54
C LEU A 229 -20.25 5.13 5.15
N VAL A 230 -19.27 5.99 4.99
CA VAL A 230 -19.46 7.38 4.54
C VAL A 230 -20.10 7.42 3.15
N MET A 231 -19.64 6.57 2.24
CA MET A 231 -20.20 6.43 0.89
C MET A 231 -21.68 6.03 0.93
N CYS A 232 -22.03 4.99 1.69
CA CYS A 232 -23.40 4.50 1.80
C CYS A 232 -24.32 5.52 2.49
N MET A 233 -23.88 6.13 3.58
CA MET A 233 -24.68 7.14 4.29
C MET A 233 -24.85 8.42 3.48
N GLY A 234 -23.81 8.85 2.76
CA GLY A 234 -23.91 10.00 1.84
C GLY A 234 -24.88 9.74 0.68
N SER A 235 -24.81 8.55 0.08
CA SER A 235 -25.73 8.13 -0.99
C SER A 235 -27.18 8.03 -0.49
N ALA A 236 -27.40 7.51 0.72
CA ALA A 236 -28.73 7.49 1.35
C ALA A 236 -29.30 8.90 1.53
N GLY A 237 -28.46 9.84 1.99
CA GLY A 237 -28.85 11.24 2.15
C GLY A 237 -29.26 11.92 0.84
N ILE A 238 -28.57 11.58 -0.27
CA ILE A 238 -28.90 12.12 -1.59
C ILE A 238 -30.15 11.45 -2.14
N ALA A 239 -30.30 10.12 -2.00
CA ALA A 239 -31.50 9.38 -2.46
C ALA A 239 -32.77 9.90 -1.79
N MET A 240 -32.72 10.26 -0.52
CA MET A 240 -33.84 10.81 0.22
C MET A 240 -34.35 12.18 -0.29
N ARG A 241 -33.56 12.93 -1.06
CA ARG A 241 -34.04 14.16 -1.69
C ARG A 241 -35.22 13.91 -2.61
N LYS A 242 -35.25 12.75 -3.26
CA LYS A 242 -36.39 12.35 -4.10
C LYS A 242 -37.71 12.34 -3.33
N LEU A 243 -37.66 11.86 -2.07
CA LEU A 243 -38.86 11.85 -1.22
C LEU A 243 -39.29 13.25 -0.77
N VAL A 244 -38.32 14.16 -0.58
CA VAL A 244 -38.60 15.56 -0.20
C VAL A 244 -39.21 16.32 -1.39
N ASP A 245 -38.76 16.05 -2.62
CA ASP A 245 -39.18 16.71 -3.84
C ASP A 245 -40.51 16.10 -4.41
N ALA A 246 -40.94 14.96 -3.90
CA ALA A 246 -42.21 14.34 -4.29
C ALA A 246 -43.36 15.05 -3.58
N ASP A 247 -44.24 15.69 -4.37
CA ASP A 247 -45.50 16.28 -3.84
C ASP A 247 -46.46 15.14 -3.48
N PRO A 248 -46.89 15.02 -2.20
CA PRO A 248 -47.85 14.00 -1.80
C PRO A 248 -49.15 14.05 -2.62
N ALA A 249 -49.49 15.20 -3.19
CA ALA A 249 -50.70 15.39 -4.01
C ALA A 249 -50.58 14.79 -5.43
N GLU A 250 -49.39 14.55 -5.96
CA GLU A 250 -49.16 13.91 -7.26
C GLU A 250 -49.09 12.38 -7.20
N ILE A 251 -49.03 11.79 -5.98
CA ILE A 251 -48.83 10.36 -5.76
C ILE A 251 -50.19 9.64 -5.56
N PHE A 252 -51.27 10.37 -5.27
CA PHE A 252 -52.63 9.91 -5.10
C PHE A 252 -53.51 10.42 -6.23
#